data_97bca40851061d0c9b9cdb1901f5c0a3
#
_entry.id   97bca40851061d0c9b9cdb1901f5c0a3
#
_cell.length_a   1.000
_cell.length_b   1.000
_cell.length_c   1.000
_cell.angle_alpha   90.00
_cell.angle_beta   90.00
_cell.angle_gamma   90.00
#
_symmetry.space_group_name_H-M   'P 1'
#
loop_
_entity.id
_entity.type
_entity.pdbx_description
1 polymer ?
#
loop_
_entity_poly.entity_id
_entity_poly.type
_entity_poly.pdbx_seq_one_letter_code
_entity_poly.pdbx_strand_id
1 'polypeptide(L)'
;MKNLFFLLLITAFISGCSYKNDPLTLKSYQSEYAGPISKDKKTVYLRWVKDVRTDKSSVGYLLQNGDKLATLHSSVDFVDKYKEGLGYALNLAGFDTDAEANVASLVVEVYIKDIEVIYNDKNFDTNLKGEIAIEVIIRKGEEVITQNFRQKGGKWMAPSFNSKDLEPFLYTLFADSINDIVTRLTRL
;
A
#
# COMPACT_ATOMS: atom_id res chain seq x y z
N MET A 1 -52.00 -13.26 -22.95
CA MET A 1 -50.62 -13.66 -23.24
C MET A 1 -49.68 -12.48 -23.49
N LYS A 2 -50.07 -11.37 -24.12
CA LYS A 2 -49.22 -10.17 -24.33
C LYS A 2 -48.74 -9.50 -23.03
N ASN A 3 -49.58 -9.47 -22.00
CA ASN A 3 -49.22 -8.81 -20.72
C ASN A 3 -48.24 -9.63 -19.84
N LEU A 4 -48.20 -10.95 -20.04
CA LEU A 4 -47.28 -11.84 -19.30
C LEU A 4 -45.84 -11.69 -19.83
N PHE A 5 -45.69 -11.42 -21.14
CA PHE A 5 -44.38 -11.23 -21.76
C PHE A 5 -43.76 -9.89 -21.37
N PHE A 6 -44.55 -8.86 -21.11
CA PHE A 6 -44.09 -7.56 -20.66
C PHE A 6 -43.61 -7.58 -19.20
N LEU A 7 -44.24 -8.41 -18.35
CA LEU A 7 -43.85 -8.59 -16.96
C LEU A 7 -42.51 -9.34 -16.83
N LEU A 8 -42.28 -10.30 -17.73
CA LEU A 8 -41.01 -11.06 -17.77
C LEU A 8 -39.80 -10.22 -18.23
N LEU A 9 -40.06 -9.20 -19.06
CA LEU A 9 -38.98 -8.30 -19.55
C LEU A 9 -38.51 -7.32 -18.47
N ILE A 10 -39.40 -6.93 -17.54
CA ILE A 10 -39.08 -5.98 -16.48
C ILE A 10 -38.21 -6.63 -15.37
N THR A 11 -38.38 -7.93 -15.14
CA THR A 11 -37.59 -8.65 -14.13
C THR A 11 -36.12 -8.91 -14.55
N ALA A 12 -35.81 -8.82 -15.85
CA ALA A 12 -34.44 -9.02 -16.35
C ALA A 12 -33.49 -7.82 -16.12
N PHE A 13 -34.01 -6.65 -15.75
CA PHE A 13 -33.23 -5.44 -15.55
C PHE A 13 -32.84 -5.18 -14.09
N ILE A 14 -33.20 -6.05 -13.14
CA ILE A 14 -32.86 -5.88 -11.71
C ILE A 14 -31.60 -6.70 -11.30
N SER A 15 -30.80 -7.20 -12.24
CA SER A 15 -29.47 -7.69 -11.92
C SER A 15 -28.55 -6.48 -11.71
N GLY A 16 -28.77 -5.73 -10.63
CA GLY A 16 -27.81 -4.74 -10.17
C GLY A 16 -26.47 -5.43 -9.96
N CYS A 17 -25.40 -4.89 -10.53
CA CYS A 17 -24.05 -5.32 -10.25
C CYS A 17 -23.83 -5.24 -8.74
N SER A 18 -23.95 -6.35 -8.02
CA SER A 18 -23.61 -6.39 -6.60
C SER A 18 -22.09 -6.33 -6.50
N TYR A 19 -21.57 -5.24 -5.96
CA TYR A 19 -20.16 -5.16 -5.62
C TYR A 19 -19.80 -6.26 -4.62
N LYS A 20 -18.82 -7.10 -4.98
CA LYS A 20 -18.31 -8.14 -4.09
C LYS A 20 -17.13 -7.58 -3.29
N ASN A 21 -17.33 -7.39 -1.99
CA ASN A 21 -16.35 -6.83 -1.06
C ASN A 21 -15.54 -7.95 -0.37
N ASP A 22 -14.72 -8.67 -1.12
CA ASP A 22 -13.77 -9.62 -0.55
C ASP A 22 -12.59 -8.85 0.08
N PRO A 23 -12.02 -9.33 1.20
CA PRO A 23 -10.82 -8.71 1.78
C PRO A 23 -9.67 -8.64 0.77
N LEU A 24 -9.00 -7.49 0.72
CA LEU A 24 -7.82 -7.31 -0.13
C LEU A 24 -6.65 -8.13 0.41
N THR A 25 -5.87 -8.68 -0.51
CA THR A 25 -4.59 -9.30 -0.22
C THR A 25 -3.45 -8.46 -0.78
N LEU A 26 -2.22 -8.75 -0.36
CA LEU A 26 -1.03 -8.08 -0.84
C LEU A 26 0.05 -9.12 -1.07
N LYS A 27 0.58 -9.16 -2.28
CA LYS A 27 1.74 -10.00 -2.60
C LYS A 27 2.95 -9.53 -1.81
N SER A 28 3.89 -10.45 -1.54
CA SER A 28 5.21 -10.09 -1.02
C SER A 28 5.92 -9.16 -1.99
N TYR A 29 6.72 -8.25 -1.46
CA TYR A 29 7.57 -7.39 -2.27
C TYR A 29 8.48 -8.26 -3.16
N GLN A 30 8.42 -8.02 -4.46
CA GLN A 30 9.28 -8.68 -5.44
C GLN A 30 10.42 -7.73 -5.82
N SER A 31 11.51 -8.26 -6.36
CA SER A 31 12.73 -7.51 -6.68
C SER A 31 12.52 -6.41 -7.73
N GLU A 32 11.93 -5.31 -7.30
CA GLU A 32 11.67 -4.14 -8.15
C GLU A 32 12.57 -2.94 -7.78
N TYR A 33 13.48 -3.12 -6.79
CA TYR A 33 14.38 -2.02 -6.43
C TYR A 33 15.40 -1.78 -7.55
N ALA A 34 15.23 -0.64 -8.24
CA ALA A 34 16.13 -0.15 -9.28
C ALA A 34 16.78 1.20 -8.91
N GLY A 35 16.77 1.54 -7.63
CA GLY A 35 17.34 2.77 -7.10
C GLY A 35 18.86 2.73 -6.95
N PRO A 36 19.45 3.79 -6.35
CA PRO A 36 20.89 3.87 -6.09
C PRO A 36 21.37 2.74 -5.18
N ILE A 37 22.58 2.25 -5.42
CA ILE A 37 23.25 1.25 -4.57
C ILE A 37 24.13 1.98 -3.57
N SER A 38 24.14 1.52 -2.31
CA SER A 38 25.02 2.00 -1.27
C SER A 38 26.48 1.74 -1.63
N LYS A 39 27.30 2.79 -1.69
CA LYS A 39 28.71 2.67 -2.12
C LYS A 39 29.62 2.06 -1.07
N ASP A 40 29.26 2.19 0.21
CA ASP A 40 30.16 1.93 1.34
C ASP A 40 29.82 0.67 2.14
N LYS A 41 29.01 -0.26 1.59
CA LYS A 41 28.52 -1.45 2.31
C LYS A 41 28.06 -1.13 3.74
N LYS A 42 27.27 -0.05 3.88
CA LYS A 42 26.76 0.38 5.19
C LYS A 42 25.90 -0.72 5.81
N THR A 43 26.03 -0.87 7.11
CA THR A 43 25.20 -1.80 7.88
C THR A 43 23.90 -1.12 8.29
N VAL A 44 22.77 -1.80 8.12
CA VAL A 44 21.42 -1.31 8.53
C VAL A 44 20.78 -2.32 9.47
N TYR A 45 20.39 -1.87 10.63
CA TYR A 45 19.55 -2.62 11.56
C TYR A 45 18.12 -2.10 11.51
N LEU A 46 17.20 -2.90 10.97
CA LEU A 46 15.77 -2.61 11.00
C LEU A 46 15.22 -3.00 12.38
N ARG A 47 15.11 -2.01 13.30
CA ARG A 47 14.71 -2.25 14.69
C ARG A 47 13.28 -2.77 14.80
N TRP A 48 12.34 -2.11 14.11
CA TRP A 48 10.97 -2.53 14.01
C TRP A 48 10.23 -1.84 12.86
N VAL A 49 9.14 -2.48 12.46
CA VAL A 49 8.05 -1.88 11.72
C VAL A 49 6.83 -1.92 12.64
N LYS A 50 6.09 -0.82 12.75
CA LYS A 50 4.87 -0.73 13.55
C LYS A 50 3.75 -0.14 12.72
N ASP A 51 2.58 -0.78 12.76
CA ASP A 51 1.35 -0.21 12.24
C ASP A 51 0.68 0.61 13.34
N VAL A 52 0.69 1.93 13.20
CA VAL A 52 0.12 2.89 14.16
C VAL A 52 -1.19 3.49 13.68
N ARG A 53 -1.79 2.94 12.60
CA ARG A 53 -3.12 3.33 12.13
C ARG A 53 -4.17 3.06 13.21
N THR A 54 -5.19 3.89 13.27
CA THR A 54 -6.31 3.72 14.20
C THR A 54 -7.14 2.48 13.85
N ASP A 55 -7.46 2.31 12.56
CA ASP A 55 -8.11 1.12 12.02
C ASP A 55 -7.13 0.36 11.12
N LYS A 56 -6.63 -0.77 11.62
CA LYS A 56 -5.65 -1.60 10.90
C LYS A 56 -6.30 -2.52 9.87
N SER A 57 -7.58 -2.79 9.99
CA SER A 57 -8.33 -3.64 9.07
C SER A 57 -8.81 -2.90 7.83
N SER A 58 -9.08 -1.60 7.95
CA SER A 58 -9.49 -0.76 6.84
C SER A 58 -8.28 -0.33 6.00
N VAL A 59 -8.46 -0.37 4.68
CA VAL A 59 -7.51 0.14 3.68
C VAL A 59 -8.17 1.11 2.71
N GLY A 60 -9.35 1.61 3.04
CA GLY A 60 -10.05 2.60 2.23
C GLY A 60 -11.54 2.39 2.12
N TYR A 61 -12.13 2.96 1.06
CA TYR A 61 -13.56 2.89 0.85
C TYR A 61 -13.97 3.14 -0.60
N LEU A 62 -15.23 2.76 -0.88
CA LEU A 62 -15.89 3.00 -2.16
C LEU A 62 -16.93 4.08 -1.96
N LEU A 63 -16.96 5.04 -2.87
CA LEU A 63 -18.02 6.04 -3.00
C LEU A 63 -18.87 5.74 -4.23
N GLN A 64 -20.18 5.78 -4.04
CA GLN A 64 -21.16 5.74 -5.12
C GLN A 64 -22.07 6.96 -4.99
N ASN A 65 -22.18 7.72 -6.07
CA ASN A 65 -22.92 9.00 -6.09
C ASN A 65 -22.43 10.03 -5.04
N GLY A 66 -21.23 9.83 -4.47
CA GLY A 66 -20.65 10.67 -3.42
C GLY A 66 -20.89 10.15 -2.00
N ASP A 67 -21.71 9.12 -1.83
CA ASP A 67 -21.98 8.47 -0.56
C ASP A 67 -21.08 7.24 -0.38
N LYS A 68 -20.72 6.93 0.86
CA LYS A 68 -19.91 5.76 1.18
C LYS A 68 -20.72 4.48 1.01
N LEU A 69 -20.42 3.72 -0.04
CA LEU A 69 -21.04 2.44 -0.34
C LEU A 69 -20.50 1.32 0.55
N ALA A 70 -19.17 1.23 0.68
CA ALA A 70 -18.51 0.16 1.42
C ALA A 70 -17.15 0.59 1.94
N THR A 71 -16.71 -0.02 3.04
CA THR A 71 -15.32 0.05 3.51
C THR A 71 -14.53 -1.10 2.88
N LEU A 72 -13.33 -0.80 2.38
CA LEU A 72 -12.38 -1.80 1.89
C LEU A 72 -11.59 -2.34 3.09
N HIS A 73 -11.62 -3.65 3.26
CA HIS A 73 -10.90 -4.34 4.32
C HIS A 73 -9.72 -5.12 3.76
N SER A 74 -8.70 -5.34 4.58
CA SER A 74 -7.58 -6.21 4.26
C SER A 74 -7.30 -7.15 5.43
N SER A 75 -6.96 -8.40 5.10
CA SER A 75 -6.45 -9.40 6.05
C SER A 75 -4.92 -9.45 6.09
N VAL A 76 -4.26 -8.50 5.44
CA VAL A 76 -2.79 -8.45 5.32
C VAL A 76 -2.17 -7.98 6.63
N ASP A 77 -1.15 -8.67 7.11
CA ASP A 77 -0.23 -8.13 8.09
C ASP A 77 0.78 -7.21 7.39
N PHE A 78 0.49 -5.91 7.41
CA PHE A 78 1.36 -4.91 6.79
C PHE A 78 2.72 -4.78 7.50
N VAL A 79 2.79 -5.09 8.81
CA VAL A 79 4.06 -5.07 9.55
C VAL A 79 5.02 -6.10 8.97
N ASP A 80 4.55 -7.34 8.79
CA ASP A 80 5.37 -8.41 8.23
C ASP A 80 5.71 -8.14 6.77
N LYS A 81 4.75 -7.64 5.97
CA LYS A 81 5.01 -7.28 4.57
C LYS A 81 6.07 -6.18 4.41
N TYR A 82 6.03 -5.16 5.26
CA TYR A 82 7.06 -4.11 5.24
C TYR A 82 8.42 -4.59 5.76
N LYS A 83 8.45 -5.44 6.79
CA LYS A 83 9.71 -6.05 7.27
C LYS A 83 10.38 -6.87 6.17
N GLU A 84 9.62 -7.78 5.55
CA GLU A 84 10.10 -8.62 4.46
C GLU A 84 10.57 -7.77 3.28
N GLY A 85 9.74 -6.82 2.82
CA GLY A 85 10.02 -5.98 1.66
C GLY A 85 11.22 -5.05 1.87
N LEU A 86 11.31 -4.39 3.03
CA LEU A 86 12.44 -3.54 3.36
C LEU A 86 13.74 -4.33 3.49
N GLY A 87 13.72 -5.48 4.17
CA GLY A 87 14.90 -6.35 4.27
C GLY A 87 15.40 -6.77 2.89
N TYR A 88 14.49 -7.17 2.01
CA TYR A 88 14.84 -7.55 0.65
C TYR A 88 15.40 -6.37 -0.18
N ALA A 89 14.72 -5.23 -0.16
CA ALA A 89 15.13 -4.04 -0.92
C ALA A 89 16.46 -3.44 -0.40
N LEU A 90 16.71 -3.47 0.92
CA LEU A 90 17.98 -3.05 1.52
C LEU A 90 19.15 -3.92 1.03
N ASN A 91 18.96 -5.24 1.00
CA ASN A 91 19.99 -6.16 0.46
C ASN A 91 20.27 -5.87 -1.02
N LEU A 92 19.24 -5.65 -1.85
CA LEU A 92 19.39 -5.26 -3.25
C LEU A 92 20.10 -3.92 -3.41
N ALA A 93 19.88 -2.98 -2.48
CA ALA A 93 20.58 -1.70 -2.45
C ALA A 93 22.02 -1.77 -1.91
N GLY A 94 22.53 -2.97 -1.60
CA GLY A 94 23.90 -3.20 -1.16
C GLY A 94 24.18 -2.90 0.31
N PHE A 95 23.14 -2.83 1.15
CA PHE A 95 23.29 -2.76 2.59
C PHE A 95 23.55 -4.16 3.17
N ASP A 96 24.34 -4.21 4.26
CA ASP A 96 24.43 -5.37 5.12
C ASP A 96 23.35 -5.26 6.21
N THR A 97 22.41 -6.20 6.22
CA THR A 97 21.27 -6.22 7.13
C THR A 97 21.43 -7.20 8.30
N ASP A 98 22.57 -7.90 8.38
CA ASP A 98 22.83 -8.91 9.42
C ASP A 98 23.49 -8.32 10.67
N ALA A 99 23.84 -7.03 10.65
CA ALA A 99 24.50 -6.35 11.76
C ALA A 99 23.54 -6.18 12.96
N GLU A 100 24.10 -6.32 14.17
CA GLU A 100 23.37 -6.01 15.40
C GLU A 100 23.19 -4.49 15.59
N ALA A 101 22.19 -4.10 16.39
CA ALA A 101 21.82 -2.69 16.62
C ALA A 101 22.96 -1.80 17.14
N ASN A 102 23.88 -2.37 17.94
CA ASN A 102 24.99 -1.66 18.58
C ASN A 102 26.17 -1.36 17.64
N VAL A 103 26.25 -2.07 16.51
CA VAL A 103 27.34 -1.91 15.52
C VAL A 103 26.83 -1.42 14.15
N ALA A 104 25.52 -1.36 13.96
CA ALA A 104 24.92 -0.90 12.72
C ALA A 104 25.22 0.59 12.47
N SER A 105 25.60 0.92 11.22
CA SER A 105 25.80 2.31 10.78
C SER A 105 24.50 3.11 10.82
N LEU A 106 23.37 2.44 10.52
CA LEU A 106 22.04 3.01 10.56
C LEU A 106 21.10 2.08 11.35
N VAL A 107 20.39 2.63 12.32
CA VAL A 107 19.29 1.94 13.01
C VAL A 107 17.98 2.57 12.54
N VAL A 108 17.09 1.76 11.97
CA VAL A 108 15.88 2.23 11.29
C VAL A 108 14.63 1.74 12.03
N GLU A 109 13.72 2.66 12.29
CA GLU A 109 12.40 2.42 12.88
C GLU A 109 11.34 2.91 11.90
N VAL A 110 10.34 2.08 11.58
CA VAL A 110 9.34 2.38 10.56
C VAL A 110 7.94 2.36 11.19
N TYR A 111 7.15 3.39 10.92
CA TYR A 111 5.79 3.55 11.41
C TYR A 111 4.83 3.76 10.24
N ILE A 112 3.93 2.81 10.03
CA ILE A 112 2.86 2.89 9.03
C ILE A 112 1.78 3.81 9.61
N LYS A 113 1.65 5.02 9.07
CA LYS A 113 0.74 6.06 9.56
C LYS A 113 -0.63 5.98 8.89
N ASP A 114 -0.63 5.65 7.59
CA ASP A 114 -1.86 5.56 6.81
C ASP A 114 -1.71 4.64 5.61
N ILE A 115 -2.79 3.96 5.25
CA ILE A 115 -2.97 3.21 4.00
C ILE A 115 -4.41 3.44 3.58
N GLU A 116 -4.61 4.16 2.48
CA GLU A 116 -5.93 4.49 2.00
C GLU A 116 -6.05 4.29 0.48
N VAL A 117 -7.11 3.61 0.06
CA VAL A 117 -7.53 3.46 -1.34
C VAL A 117 -8.98 3.90 -1.45
N ILE A 118 -9.25 4.88 -2.32
CA ILE A 118 -10.56 5.44 -2.53
C ILE A 118 -10.98 5.24 -3.98
N TYR A 119 -12.11 4.58 -4.19
CA TYR A 119 -12.79 4.59 -5.46
C TYR A 119 -13.98 5.56 -5.41
N ASN A 120 -14.12 6.41 -6.43
CA ASN A 120 -15.23 7.37 -6.55
C ASN A 120 -15.78 7.36 -7.98
N ASP A 121 -16.99 6.87 -8.16
CA ASP A 121 -17.66 6.72 -9.45
C ASP A 121 -17.93 8.06 -10.19
N LYS A 122 -17.95 9.18 -9.46
CA LYS A 122 -18.15 10.52 -10.03
C LYS A 122 -16.91 11.08 -10.77
N ASN A 123 -15.75 10.50 -10.56
CA ASN A 123 -14.52 10.98 -11.17
C ASN A 123 -14.27 10.24 -12.48
N PHE A 124 -14.49 10.90 -13.61
CA PHE A 124 -14.36 10.27 -14.93
C PHE A 124 -12.92 10.05 -15.38
N ASP A 125 -11.97 10.89 -14.95
CA ASP A 125 -10.56 10.77 -15.36
C ASP A 125 -9.74 9.87 -14.44
N THR A 126 -9.95 10.01 -13.13
CA THR A 126 -9.21 9.29 -12.08
C THR A 126 -10.18 8.94 -10.98
N ASN A 127 -10.84 7.78 -11.12
CA ASN A 127 -11.84 7.32 -10.16
C ASN A 127 -11.25 6.47 -9.03
N LEU A 128 -10.04 5.95 -9.19
CA LEU A 128 -9.29 5.25 -8.15
C LEU A 128 -8.10 6.10 -7.73
N LYS A 129 -8.01 6.40 -6.44
CA LYS A 129 -6.90 7.11 -5.80
C LYS A 129 -6.41 6.32 -4.60
N GLY A 130 -5.14 6.47 -4.27
CA GLY A 130 -4.60 5.85 -3.07
C GLY A 130 -3.41 6.61 -2.53
N GLU A 131 -3.18 6.41 -1.24
CA GLU A 131 -2.07 6.99 -0.51
C GLU A 131 -1.54 5.98 0.52
N ILE A 132 -0.21 5.93 0.66
CA ILE A 132 0.46 5.29 1.80
C ILE A 132 1.35 6.34 2.45
N ALA A 133 1.19 6.53 3.76
CA ALA A 133 2.01 7.44 4.56
C ALA A 133 2.85 6.65 5.59
N ILE A 134 4.16 6.84 5.53
CA ILE A 134 5.15 6.16 6.40
C ILE A 134 6.01 7.23 7.07
N GLU A 135 6.22 7.07 8.37
CA GLU A 135 7.25 7.81 9.11
C GLU A 135 8.43 6.88 9.39
N VAL A 136 9.64 7.33 9.11
CA VAL A 136 10.87 6.59 9.36
C VAL A 136 11.77 7.40 10.27
N ILE A 137 12.20 6.81 11.39
CA ILE A 137 13.20 7.38 12.29
C ILE A 137 14.50 6.64 12.05
N ILE A 138 15.53 7.37 11.71
CA ILE A 138 16.86 6.85 11.38
C ILE A 138 17.86 7.39 12.40
N ARG A 139 18.59 6.50 13.06
CA ARG A 139 19.69 6.85 13.96
C ARG A 139 21.01 6.53 13.28
N LYS A 140 21.87 7.55 13.18
CA LYS A 140 23.23 7.47 12.61
C LYS A 140 24.21 8.02 13.65
N GLY A 141 24.80 7.13 14.45
CA GLY A 141 25.53 7.55 15.65
C GLY A 141 24.60 8.28 16.63
N GLU A 142 24.95 9.51 16.99
CA GLU A 142 24.12 10.37 17.88
C GLU A 142 23.04 11.15 17.12
N GLU A 143 23.12 11.21 15.79
CA GLU A 143 22.15 11.92 14.96
C GLU A 143 20.84 11.12 14.84
N VAL A 144 19.72 11.83 15.01
CA VAL A 144 18.37 11.27 14.80
C VAL A 144 17.68 12.05 13.70
N ILE A 145 17.33 11.35 12.62
CA ILE A 145 16.69 11.91 11.43
C ILE A 145 15.29 11.34 11.34
N THR A 146 14.26 12.19 11.31
CA THR A 146 12.88 11.77 11.03
C THR A 146 12.53 12.14 9.59
N GLN A 147 12.02 11.16 8.84
CA GLN A 147 11.58 11.34 7.45
C GLN A 147 10.13 10.88 7.31
N ASN A 148 9.33 11.66 6.59
CA ASN A 148 7.97 11.30 6.24
C ASN A 148 7.91 10.98 4.74
N PHE A 149 7.45 9.79 4.43
CA PHE A 149 7.24 9.32 3.07
C PHE A 149 5.73 9.28 2.80
N ARG A 150 5.33 9.76 1.65
CA ARG A 150 3.92 9.79 1.25
C ARG A 150 3.82 9.41 -0.22
N GLN A 151 3.52 8.15 -0.44
CA GLN A 151 3.31 7.62 -1.78
C GLN A 151 1.86 7.81 -2.20
N LYS A 152 1.64 8.48 -3.33
CA LYS A 152 0.31 8.73 -3.89
C LYS A 152 0.22 8.20 -5.31
N GLY A 153 -0.95 7.70 -5.65
CA GLY A 153 -1.25 7.25 -7.00
C GLY A 153 -2.70 7.48 -7.36
N GLY A 154 -2.97 7.39 -8.65
CA GLY A 154 -4.32 7.43 -9.17
C GLY A 154 -4.39 6.82 -10.56
N LYS A 155 -5.52 6.18 -10.87
CA LYS A 155 -5.82 5.64 -12.20
C LYS A 155 -7.32 5.62 -12.44
N TRP A 156 -7.68 5.50 -13.72
CA TRP A 156 -9.03 5.15 -14.07
C TRP A 156 -9.24 3.62 -13.97
N MET A 157 -10.39 3.22 -13.47
CA MET A 157 -10.82 1.83 -13.37
C MET A 157 -12.24 1.70 -13.89
N ALA A 158 -12.55 0.60 -14.60
CA ALA A 158 -13.89 0.33 -15.09
C ALA A 158 -14.88 0.24 -13.93
N PRO A 159 -16.14 0.71 -14.09
CA PRO A 159 -17.14 0.70 -13.00
C PRO A 159 -17.51 -0.69 -12.50
N SER A 160 -17.41 -1.71 -13.36
CA SER A 160 -17.66 -3.10 -13.00
C SER A 160 -16.37 -3.76 -12.54
N PHE A 161 -16.06 -3.72 -11.24
CA PHE A 161 -14.88 -4.33 -10.65
C PHE A 161 -15.26 -5.03 -9.33
N ASN A 162 -14.37 -5.89 -8.84
CA ASN A 162 -14.42 -6.44 -7.49
C ASN A 162 -13.22 -5.92 -6.67
N SER A 163 -13.24 -6.13 -5.35
CA SER A 163 -12.18 -5.63 -4.47
C SER A 163 -10.78 -6.10 -4.89
N LYS A 164 -10.64 -7.32 -5.40
CA LYS A 164 -9.35 -7.88 -5.84
C LYS A 164 -8.72 -7.15 -7.02
N ASP A 165 -9.53 -6.47 -7.84
CA ASP A 165 -9.00 -5.66 -8.94
C ASP A 165 -8.24 -4.41 -8.43
N LEU A 166 -8.38 -4.08 -7.13
CA LEU A 166 -7.65 -3.01 -6.46
C LEU A 166 -6.26 -3.46 -5.97
N GLU A 167 -6.03 -4.77 -5.79
CA GLU A 167 -4.79 -5.32 -5.23
C GLU A 167 -3.53 -4.90 -6.01
N PRO A 168 -3.50 -4.91 -7.37
CA PRO A 168 -2.32 -4.45 -8.11
C PRO A 168 -2.00 -2.97 -7.86
N PHE A 169 -3.02 -2.14 -7.64
CA PHE A 169 -2.83 -0.72 -7.35
C PHE A 169 -2.28 -0.51 -5.94
N LEU A 170 -2.84 -1.19 -4.94
CA LEU A 170 -2.31 -1.17 -3.58
C LEU A 170 -0.86 -1.68 -3.53
N TYR A 171 -0.57 -2.75 -4.30
CA TYR A 171 0.78 -3.28 -4.41
C TYR A 171 1.79 -2.27 -4.98
N THR A 172 1.40 -1.52 -6.01
CA THR A 172 2.26 -0.46 -6.58
C THR A 172 2.61 0.58 -5.52
N LEU A 173 1.62 1.09 -4.79
CA LEU A 173 1.86 2.07 -3.72
C LEU A 173 2.78 1.51 -2.62
N PHE A 174 2.57 0.24 -2.24
CA PHE A 174 3.39 -0.45 -1.26
C PHE A 174 4.85 -0.60 -1.73
N ALA A 175 5.07 -1.10 -2.95
CA ALA A 175 6.41 -1.30 -3.50
C ALA A 175 7.15 0.03 -3.68
N ASP A 176 6.49 1.05 -4.20
CA ASP A 176 7.05 2.39 -4.39
C ASP A 176 7.44 3.02 -3.04
N SER A 177 6.62 2.84 -2.00
CA SER A 177 6.95 3.35 -0.66
C SER A 177 8.23 2.72 -0.08
N ILE A 178 8.43 1.41 -0.30
CA ILE A 178 9.66 0.71 0.11
C ILE A 178 10.86 1.25 -0.69
N ASN A 179 10.71 1.40 -2.00
CA ASN A 179 11.77 1.90 -2.88
C ASN A 179 12.20 3.32 -2.49
N ASP A 180 11.26 4.19 -2.14
CA ASP A 180 11.56 5.55 -1.69
C ASP A 180 12.32 5.57 -0.37
N ILE A 181 11.90 4.75 0.61
CA ILE A 181 12.60 4.61 1.90
C ILE A 181 14.04 4.16 1.66
N VAL A 182 14.24 3.07 0.91
CA VAL A 182 15.57 2.52 0.66
C VAL A 182 16.44 3.50 -0.14
N THR A 183 15.88 4.15 -1.17
CA THR A 183 16.57 5.21 -1.91
C THR A 183 17.04 6.35 -1.02
N ARG A 184 16.26 6.72 -0.02
CA ARG A 184 16.66 7.74 0.95
C ARG A 184 17.83 7.28 1.82
N LEU A 185 17.79 6.03 2.29
CA LEU A 185 18.85 5.45 3.13
C LEU A 185 20.19 5.36 2.39
N THR A 186 20.20 5.13 1.07
CA THR A 186 21.46 5.10 0.28
C THR A 186 22.17 6.45 0.23
N ARG A 187 21.48 7.55 0.53
CA ARG A 187 22.00 8.93 0.48
C ARG A 187 22.55 9.43 1.84
N LEU A 188 22.37 8.66 2.90
CA LEU A 188 22.82 8.99 4.25
C LEU A 188 24.22 8.46 4.54
#